data_19637f174ce481b28c6312641a97acdc
#
_entry.id   19637f174ce481b28c6312641a97acdc
#
_cell.length_a   1.000
_cell.length_b   1.000
_cell.length_c   1.000
_cell.angle_alpha   90.00
_cell.angle_beta   90.00
_cell.angle_gamma   90.00
#
_symmetry.space_group_name_H-M   'P 1'
#
loop_
_entity.id
_entity.type
_entity.pdbx_description
1 polymer ?
#
loop_
_entity_poly.entity_id
_entity_poly.type
_entity_poly.pdbx_seq_one_letter_code
_entity_poly.pdbx_strand_id
1 'polypeptide(L)'
;MILIGVDPHKSSHTAVAVDAAGHQVARRRFVVNAGTFRRHMRWCEQWPERRFAIEGASGFGRSLAQQLVAVCENVVDVASTL
;
A
#
# COMPACT_ATOMS: atom_id res chain seq x y z
N MET A 1 -3.12 0.05 15.46
CA MET A 1 -2.66 0.60 14.15
C MET A 1 -2.62 -0.51 13.11
N ILE A 2 -3.09 -0.23 11.92
CA ILE A 2 -3.05 -1.16 10.80
C ILE A 2 -1.82 -0.87 9.92
N LEU A 3 -1.09 -1.91 9.58
CA LEU A 3 -0.03 -1.84 8.59
C LEU A 3 -0.58 -2.36 7.26
N ILE A 4 -0.48 -1.54 6.22
CA ILE A 4 -0.89 -1.93 4.88
C ILE A 4 0.37 -2.19 4.06
N GLY A 5 0.65 -3.47 3.83
CA GLY A 5 1.76 -3.89 2.99
C GLY A 5 1.33 -3.94 1.54
N VAL A 6 2.07 -3.29 0.66
CA VAL A 6 1.78 -3.30 -0.77
C VAL A 6 2.92 -3.95 -1.53
N ASP A 7 2.58 -4.96 -2.32
CA ASP A 7 3.49 -5.63 -3.25
C ASP A 7 3.13 -5.17 -4.66
N PRO A 8 3.85 -4.17 -5.20
CA PRO A 8 3.53 -3.63 -6.52
C PRO A 8 4.19 -4.45 -7.63
N HIS A 9 3.38 -4.74 -8.63
CA HIS A 9 3.83 -5.33 -9.89
C HIS A 9 3.51 -4.38 -11.04
N LYS A 10 3.98 -4.69 -12.23
CA LYS A 10 3.82 -3.80 -13.39
C LYS A 10 2.36 -3.43 -13.66
N SER A 11 1.46 -4.39 -13.58
CA SER A 11 0.05 -4.19 -13.95
C SER A 11 -0.93 -4.38 -12.79
N SER A 12 -0.45 -4.70 -11.60
CA SER A 12 -1.32 -4.87 -10.44
C SER A 12 -0.56 -4.62 -9.13
N HIS A 13 -1.29 -4.19 -8.09
CA HIS A 13 -0.79 -4.12 -6.73
C HIS A 13 -1.58 -5.08 -5.86
N THR A 14 -0.89 -5.80 -4.97
CA THR A 14 -1.55 -6.58 -3.92
C THR A 14 -1.32 -5.89 -2.59
N ALA A 15 -2.41 -5.52 -1.92
CA ALA A 15 -2.36 -4.88 -0.61
C ALA A 15 -2.89 -5.85 0.45
N VAL A 16 -2.18 -5.92 1.57
CA VAL A 16 -2.55 -6.74 2.72
C VAL A 16 -2.58 -5.86 3.96
N ALA A 17 -3.69 -5.86 4.67
CA ALA A 17 -3.81 -5.13 5.93
C ALA A 17 -3.57 -6.10 7.09
N VAL A 18 -2.68 -5.70 7.99
CA VAL A 18 -2.24 -6.52 9.13
C VAL A 18 -2.44 -5.71 10.41
N ASP A 19 -2.99 -6.35 11.45
CA ASP A 19 -3.19 -5.71 12.74
C ASP A 19 -1.91 -5.71 13.59
N ALA A 20 -1.98 -5.10 14.77
CA ALA A 20 -0.83 -5.00 15.67
C ALA A 20 -0.32 -6.36 16.16
N ALA A 21 -1.14 -7.39 16.14
CA ALA A 21 -0.76 -8.73 16.52
C ALA A 21 -0.16 -9.55 15.37
N GLY A 22 -0.10 -8.96 14.18
CA GLY A 22 0.43 -9.62 12.99
C GLY A 22 -0.59 -10.43 12.20
N HIS A 23 -1.87 -10.31 12.53
CA HIS A 23 -2.92 -11.04 11.83
C HIS A 23 -3.36 -10.29 10.58
N GLN A 24 -3.48 -11.02 9.47
CA GLN A 24 -4.06 -10.44 8.25
C GLN A 24 -5.57 -10.23 8.44
N VAL A 25 -6.00 -8.98 8.35
CA VAL A 25 -7.41 -8.63 8.51
C VAL A 25 -8.11 -8.36 7.18
N ALA A 26 -7.35 -8.08 6.13
CA ALA A 26 -7.91 -7.87 4.79
C ALA A 26 -6.83 -8.02 3.73
N ARG A 27 -7.26 -8.31 2.50
CA ARG A 27 -6.37 -8.40 1.34
C ARG A 27 -7.13 -7.96 0.11
N ARG A 28 -6.48 -7.20 -0.76
CA ARG A 28 -7.08 -6.78 -2.02
C ARG A 28 -6.03 -6.61 -3.11
N ARG A 29 -6.40 -7.01 -4.34
CA ARG A 29 -5.61 -6.79 -5.53
C ARG A 29 -6.22 -5.62 -6.30
N PHE A 30 -5.36 -4.68 -6.73
CA PHE A 30 -5.75 -3.52 -7.53
C PHE A 30 -5.09 -3.60 -8.90
N VAL A 31 -5.88 -3.47 -9.96
CA VAL A 31 -5.33 -3.32 -11.30
C VAL A 31 -4.74 -1.91 -11.42
N VAL A 32 -3.55 -1.80 -12.02
CA VAL A 32 -2.88 -0.51 -12.18
C VAL A 32 -3.48 0.25 -13.37
N ASN A 33 -4.05 1.41 -13.09
CA ASN A 33 -4.58 2.35 -14.09
C ASN A 33 -4.72 3.73 -13.43
N ALA A 34 -5.36 4.67 -14.12
CA ALA A 34 -5.51 6.03 -13.60
C ALA A 34 -6.28 6.11 -12.27
N GLY A 35 -7.12 5.14 -11.96
CA GLY A 35 -7.91 5.11 -10.73
C GLY A 35 -7.27 4.36 -9.58
N THR A 36 -6.07 3.83 -9.73
CA THR A 36 -5.43 2.95 -8.73
C THR A 36 -5.29 3.64 -7.39
N PHE A 37 -4.72 4.84 -7.35
CA PHE A 37 -4.52 5.57 -6.11
C PHE A 37 -5.84 5.82 -5.37
N ARG A 38 -6.86 6.27 -6.10
CA ARG A 38 -8.19 6.52 -5.52
C ARG A 38 -8.77 5.26 -4.89
N ARG A 39 -8.63 4.11 -5.56
CA ARG A 39 -9.14 2.85 -5.03
C ARG A 39 -8.38 2.39 -3.79
N HIS A 40 -7.06 2.57 -3.76
CA HIS A 40 -6.28 2.32 -2.55
C HIS A 40 -6.77 3.18 -1.38
N MET A 41 -6.95 4.48 -1.61
CA MET A 41 -7.38 5.41 -0.57
C MET A 41 -8.78 5.06 -0.06
N ARG A 42 -9.69 4.73 -0.96
CA ARG A 42 -11.05 4.33 -0.57
C ARG A 42 -11.04 3.06 0.28
N TRP A 43 -10.25 2.09 -0.11
CA TRP A 43 -10.15 0.83 0.61
C TRP A 43 -9.58 1.02 2.02
N CYS A 44 -8.57 1.86 2.17
CA CYS A 44 -7.91 2.06 3.46
C CYS A 44 -8.65 3.02 4.41
N GLU A 45 -9.69 3.70 3.94
CA GLU A 45 -10.51 4.59 4.79
C GLU A 45 -11.10 3.86 6.00
N GLN A 46 -11.34 2.56 5.90
CA GLN A 46 -11.85 1.77 7.01
C GLN A 46 -10.90 1.69 8.20
N TRP A 47 -9.62 2.06 8.01
CA TRP A 47 -8.61 2.07 9.06
C TRP A 47 -8.04 3.48 9.21
N PRO A 48 -8.58 4.31 10.13
CA PRO A 48 -8.08 5.69 10.31
C PRO A 48 -6.63 5.76 10.78
N GLU A 49 -6.20 4.81 11.62
CA GLU A 49 -4.80 4.72 12.07
C GLU A 49 -4.10 3.64 11.27
N ARG A 50 -3.30 4.10 10.30
CA ARG A 50 -2.65 3.19 9.36
C ARG A 50 -1.27 3.68 8.96
N ARG A 51 -0.45 2.74 8.53
CA ARG A 51 0.86 2.99 7.94
C ARG A 51 0.98 2.11 6.69
N PHE A 52 1.67 2.61 5.68
CA PHE A 52 1.93 1.86 4.45
C PHE A 52 3.37 1.37 4.45
N ALA A 53 3.57 0.12 4.05
CA ALA A 53 4.87 -0.45 3.74
C ALA A 53 4.85 -0.85 2.28
N ILE A 54 5.63 -0.16 1.45
CA ILE A 54 5.64 -0.37 0.00
C ILE A 54 6.93 -1.09 -0.37
N GLU A 55 6.82 -2.28 -0.92
CA GLU A 55 7.96 -3.02 -1.45
C GLU A 55 8.40 -2.39 -2.78
N GLY A 56 9.69 -2.08 -2.90
CA GLY A 56 10.21 -1.51 -4.14
C GLY A 56 9.64 -0.13 -4.48
N ALA A 57 9.61 0.79 -3.50
CA ALA A 57 9.08 2.14 -3.69
C ALA A 57 9.85 2.98 -4.70
N SER A 58 11.05 2.56 -5.09
CA SER A 58 11.82 3.19 -6.18
C SER A 58 11.58 2.53 -7.54
N GLY A 59 10.84 1.42 -7.58
CA GLY A 59 10.48 0.68 -8.78
C GLY A 59 8.98 0.80 -9.10
N PHE A 60 8.29 -0.34 -9.21
CA PHE A 60 6.87 -0.36 -9.54
C PHE A 60 5.97 0.33 -8.50
N GLY A 61 6.44 0.45 -7.26
CA GLY A 61 5.70 1.15 -6.20
C GLY A 61 5.95 2.65 -6.14
N ARG A 62 6.79 3.21 -7.00
CA ARG A 62 7.22 4.62 -6.91
C ARG A 62 6.07 5.60 -7.01
N SER A 63 5.20 5.43 -8.00
CA SER A 63 4.07 6.34 -8.21
C SER A 63 3.13 6.33 -7.02
N LEU A 64 2.78 5.14 -6.52
CA LEU A 64 1.92 5.00 -5.35
C LEU A 64 2.57 5.64 -4.12
N ALA A 65 3.85 5.35 -3.87
CA ALA A 65 4.56 5.90 -2.72
C ALA A 65 4.59 7.43 -2.75
N GLN A 66 4.87 8.02 -3.91
CA GLN A 66 4.89 9.47 -4.07
C GLN A 66 3.52 10.10 -3.83
N GLN A 67 2.46 9.48 -4.34
CA GLN A 67 1.10 9.97 -4.15
C GLN A 67 0.66 9.88 -2.69
N LEU A 68 1.02 8.79 -1.98
CA LEU A 68 0.72 8.64 -0.57
C LEU A 68 1.44 9.69 0.28
N VAL A 69 2.73 9.91 0.03
CA VAL A 69 3.50 10.93 0.74
C VAL A 69 2.91 12.32 0.50
N ALA A 70 2.47 12.60 -0.73
CA ALA A 70 1.88 13.90 -1.09
C ALA A 70 0.59 14.20 -0.32
N VAL A 71 -0.13 13.18 0.15
CA VAL A 71 -1.33 13.37 0.99
C VAL A 71 -1.05 13.09 2.47
N CYS A 72 0.21 13.16 2.87
CA CYS A 72 0.67 13.03 4.26
C CYS A 72 0.41 11.64 4.88
N GLU A 73 0.34 10.59 4.07
CA GLU A 73 0.31 9.23 4.59
C GLU A 73 1.70 8.84 5.11
N ASN A 74 1.73 7.98 6.12
CA ASN A 74 2.97 7.44 6.66
C ASN A 74 3.40 6.25 5.78
N VAL A 75 4.54 6.39 5.11
CA VAL A 75 5.03 5.38 4.15
C VAL A 75 6.42 4.94 4.53
N VAL A 76 6.63 3.63 4.56
CA VAL A 76 7.93 3.00 4.75
C VAL A 76 8.29 2.25 3.48
N ASP A 77 9.51 2.45 2.99
CA ASP A 77 10.04 1.69 1.87
C ASP A 77 10.66 0.39 2.39
N VAL A 78 10.19 -0.74 1.88
CA VAL A 78 10.70 -2.05 2.22
C VAL A 78 11.50 -2.60 1.06
N ALA A 79 12.76 -2.96 1.32
CA ALA A 79 13.61 -3.53 0.29
C ALA A 79 13.04 -4.87 -0.20
N SER A 80 13.07 -5.08 -1.52
CA SER A 80 12.73 -6.37 -2.10
C SER A 80 13.80 -7.39 -1.72
N THR A 81 13.39 -8.52 -1.13
CA THR A 81 14.31 -9.58 -0.70
C THR A 81 14.24 -10.75 -1.67
N LEU A 82 14.82 -10.57 -2.82
CA LEU A 82 14.96 -11.69 -3.77
C LEU A 82 16.24 -12.43 -3.56
#